data_c6fee12c04287e06eeab1098ef6bb4d9
#
_entry.id   c6fee12c04287e06eeab1098ef6bb4d9
#
_cell.length_a   1.000
_cell.length_b   1.000
_cell.length_c   1.000
_cell.angle_alpha   90.00
_cell.angle_beta   90.00
_cell.angle_gamma   90.00
#
_symmetry.space_group_name_H-M   'P 1'
#
loop_
_entity.id
_entity.type
_entity.pdbx_description
1 polymer ?
#
loop_
_entity_poly.entity_id
_entity_poly.type
_entity_poly.pdbx_seq_one_letter_code
_entity_poly.pdbx_strand_id
1 'polypeptide(L)'
;MKLNGNSLDEVLKKETLSDEDIVFLLGLTDPEDCTKLQQAAYEKTTELMGNKVYYRGLIEVSNVCTVDCRYCGIRKDNHVVSRYTLTKKEILSAALFAAENGYGSICLQAGERNDPKFVSFISDCLREIHRKTVSESLPDGLGITPVSYTHLTLP
;
A
#
# COMPACT_ATOMS: atom_id res chain seq x y z
N MET A 1 -17.57 7.42 28.46
CA MET A 1 -16.29 7.82 29.09
C MET A 1 -16.00 9.27 28.70
N LYS A 2 -15.54 10.13 29.60
CA LYS A 2 -15.20 11.53 29.26
C LYS A 2 -13.70 11.71 29.46
N LEU A 3 -12.98 12.18 28.43
CA LEU A 3 -11.61 12.66 28.54
C LEU A 3 -11.64 14.19 28.36
N ASN A 4 -11.02 14.94 29.28
CA ASN A 4 -10.98 16.41 29.29
C ASN A 4 -12.35 17.12 29.18
N GLY A 5 -13.44 16.49 29.63
CA GLY A 5 -14.78 17.06 29.61
C GLY A 5 -15.56 16.89 28.32
N ASN A 6 -14.95 16.41 27.22
CA ASN A 6 -15.63 16.21 25.94
C ASN A 6 -16.34 14.85 25.88
N SER A 7 -17.55 14.83 25.32
CA SER A 7 -18.28 13.61 25.01
C SER A 7 -17.77 13.02 23.68
N LEU A 8 -18.06 11.73 23.42
CA LEU A 8 -17.75 11.09 22.15
C LEU A 8 -18.33 11.88 20.95
N ASP A 9 -19.59 12.33 21.08
CA ASP A 9 -20.27 13.08 20.02
C ASP A 9 -19.61 14.44 19.71
N GLU A 10 -18.96 15.06 20.68
CA GLU A 10 -18.20 16.30 20.49
C GLU A 10 -16.88 16.03 19.78
N VAL A 11 -16.19 14.93 20.11
CA VAL A 11 -14.94 14.53 19.45
C VAL A 11 -15.20 14.15 17.99
N LEU A 12 -16.26 13.38 17.71
CA LEU A 12 -16.59 12.94 16.35
C LEU A 12 -17.00 14.07 15.40
N LYS A 13 -17.39 15.24 15.93
CA LYS A 13 -17.73 16.42 15.12
C LYS A 13 -16.54 17.31 14.73
N LYS A 14 -15.36 17.03 15.28
CA LYS A 14 -14.16 17.82 14.98
C LYS A 14 -13.67 17.56 13.58
N GLU A 15 -13.27 18.61 12.87
CA GLU A 15 -12.59 18.47 11.55
C GLU A 15 -11.17 17.93 11.71
N THR A 16 -10.48 18.33 12.77
CA THR A 16 -9.13 17.87 13.10
C THR A 16 -9.10 17.33 14.52
N LEU A 17 -8.60 16.12 14.67
CA LEU A 17 -8.43 15.46 15.96
C LEU A 17 -7.08 15.80 16.57
N SER A 18 -7.04 16.08 17.89
CA SER A 18 -5.78 16.14 18.63
C SER A 18 -5.28 14.75 19.00
N ASP A 19 -4.02 14.65 19.45
CA ASP A 19 -3.45 13.37 19.91
C ASP A 19 -4.27 12.78 21.06
N GLU A 20 -4.78 13.63 21.97
CA GLU A 20 -5.64 13.21 23.08
C GLU A 20 -6.98 12.67 22.56
N ASP A 21 -7.58 13.29 21.54
CA ASP A 21 -8.81 12.78 20.92
C ASP A 21 -8.57 11.40 20.29
N ILE A 22 -7.44 11.21 19.60
CA ILE A 22 -7.07 9.91 19.01
C ILE A 22 -6.89 8.86 20.09
N VAL A 23 -6.16 9.16 21.17
CA VAL A 23 -5.98 8.25 22.31
C VAL A 23 -7.33 7.90 22.94
N PHE A 24 -8.24 8.87 23.08
CA PHE A 24 -9.59 8.65 23.59
C PHE A 24 -10.38 7.69 22.70
N LEU A 25 -10.40 7.92 21.39
CA LEU A 25 -11.12 7.06 20.43
C LEU A 25 -10.56 5.64 20.37
N LEU A 26 -9.23 5.48 20.41
CA LEU A 26 -8.58 4.16 20.45
C LEU A 26 -8.78 3.43 21.78
N GLY A 27 -9.07 4.14 22.85
CA GLY A 27 -9.34 3.59 24.19
C GLY A 27 -10.81 3.21 24.43
N LEU A 28 -11.71 3.38 23.45
CA LEU A 28 -13.12 2.99 23.59
C LEU A 28 -13.24 1.47 23.76
N THR A 29 -14.02 1.05 24.76
CA THR A 29 -14.30 -0.37 25.05
C THR A 29 -15.79 -0.66 25.14
N ASP A 30 -16.62 0.37 25.28
CA ASP A 30 -18.06 0.23 25.28
C ASP A 30 -18.56 -0.09 23.87
N PRO A 31 -19.38 -1.16 23.68
CA PRO A 31 -19.84 -1.57 22.34
C PRO A 31 -20.69 -0.52 21.62
N GLU A 32 -21.49 0.27 22.36
CA GLU A 32 -22.31 1.31 21.73
C GLU A 32 -21.43 2.47 21.25
N ASP A 33 -20.46 2.88 22.04
CA ASP A 33 -19.50 3.93 21.68
C ASP A 33 -18.62 3.49 20.51
N CYS A 34 -18.16 2.24 20.49
CA CYS A 34 -17.43 1.66 19.36
C CYS A 34 -18.28 1.67 18.07
N THR A 35 -19.57 1.32 18.17
CA THR A 35 -20.49 1.33 17.03
C THR A 35 -20.70 2.75 16.50
N LYS A 36 -20.84 3.74 17.38
CA LYS A 36 -20.93 5.16 16.97
C LYS A 36 -19.68 5.63 16.24
N LEU A 37 -18.50 5.29 16.74
CA LEU A 37 -17.22 5.59 16.08
C LEU A 37 -17.15 4.96 14.69
N GLN A 38 -17.51 3.67 14.56
CA GLN A 38 -17.51 2.97 13.28
C GLN A 38 -18.49 3.61 12.28
N GLN A 39 -19.68 3.98 12.73
CA GLN A 39 -20.67 4.65 11.90
C GLN A 39 -20.18 6.01 11.41
N ALA A 40 -19.63 6.84 12.29
CA ALA A 40 -19.08 8.14 11.95
C ALA A 40 -17.89 8.01 10.93
N ALA A 41 -17.02 7.02 11.13
CA ALA A 41 -15.93 6.74 10.19
C ALA A 41 -16.45 6.28 8.82
N TYR A 42 -17.48 5.43 8.79
CA TYR A 42 -18.13 4.99 7.56
C TYR A 42 -18.76 6.17 6.79
N GLU A 43 -19.52 7.00 7.49
CA GLU A 43 -20.17 8.20 6.91
C GLU A 43 -19.12 9.15 6.31
N LYS A 44 -18.05 9.43 7.06
CA LYS A 44 -16.95 10.29 6.58
C LYS A 44 -16.23 9.71 5.38
N THR A 45 -15.95 8.40 5.40
CA THR A 45 -15.33 7.71 4.26
C THR A 45 -16.23 7.75 3.04
N THR A 46 -17.53 7.48 3.22
CA THR A 46 -18.50 7.49 2.09
C THR A 46 -18.70 8.89 1.51
N GLU A 47 -18.72 9.93 2.36
CA GLU A 47 -18.77 11.31 1.93
C GLU A 47 -17.59 11.70 1.05
N LEU A 48 -16.36 11.34 1.44
CA LEU A 48 -15.14 11.76 0.78
C LEU A 48 -14.74 10.88 -0.40
N MET A 49 -14.94 9.56 -0.30
CA MET A 49 -14.43 8.57 -1.25
C MET A 49 -15.55 7.85 -2.03
N GLY A 50 -16.80 8.07 -1.65
CA GLY A 50 -17.93 7.28 -2.14
C GLY A 50 -17.92 5.86 -1.54
N ASN A 51 -18.98 5.10 -1.83
CA ASN A 51 -19.09 3.70 -1.40
C ASN A 51 -18.34 2.78 -2.38
N LYS A 52 -17.01 2.93 -2.43
CA LYS A 52 -16.13 2.19 -3.35
C LYS A 52 -14.96 1.59 -2.62
N VAL A 53 -14.57 0.38 -3.02
CA VAL A 53 -13.32 -0.29 -2.63
C VAL A 53 -12.41 -0.35 -3.84
N TYR A 54 -11.17 0.11 -3.67
CA TYR A 54 -10.17 0.06 -4.73
C TYR A 54 -9.28 -1.16 -4.53
N TYR A 55 -9.15 -1.97 -5.57
CA TYR A 55 -8.18 -3.06 -5.58
C TYR A 55 -6.76 -2.52 -5.78
N ARG A 56 -5.84 -3.15 -5.07
CA ARG A 56 -4.41 -2.95 -5.26
C ARG A 56 -3.77 -4.27 -5.69
N GLY A 57 -3.11 -4.26 -6.86
CA GLY A 57 -2.37 -5.42 -7.34
C GLY A 57 -1.06 -5.61 -6.59
N LEU A 58 -0.63 -6.87 -6.44
CA LEU A 58 0.69 -7.22 -5.94
C LEU A 58 1.42 -8.00 -7.04
N ILE A 59 2.62 -7.53 -7.41
CA ILE A 59 3.51 -8.22 -8.34
C ILE A 59 4.79 -8.56 -7.58
N GLU A 60 5.00 -9.85 -7.31
CA GLU A 60 6.21 -10.35 -6.70
C GLU A 60 7.30 -10.51 -7.74
N VAL A 61 8.11 -9.47 -7.92
CA VAL A 61 9.10 -9.35 -9.00
C VAL A 61 10.25 -10.34 -8.84
N SER A 62 10.68 -10.59 -7.61
CA SER A 62 11.79 -11.48 -7.32
C SER A 62 11.77 -11.94 -5.87
N ASN A 63 12.13 -13.20 -5.62
CA ASN A 63 12.37 -13.72 -4.28
C ASN A 63 13.86 -13.85 -3.94
N VAL A 64 14.75 -13.26 -4.74
CA VAL A 64 16.18 -13.17 -4.43
C VAL A 64 16.38 -12.08 -3.38
N CYS A 65 16.99 -12.43 -2.24
CA CYS A 65 17.22 -11.53 -1.11
C CYS A 65 18.67 -11.61 -0.63
N THR A 66 19.24 -10.50 -0.19
CA THR A 66 20.60 -10.41 0.37
C THR A 66 20.62 -10.42 1.91
N VAL A 67 19.43 -10.33 2.54
CA VAL A 67 19.27 -10.25 3.99
C VAL A 67 18.78 -11.59 4.56
N ASP A 68 19.24 -11.93 5.76
CA ASP A 68 18.88 -13.18 6.44
C ASP A 68 17.95 -12.97 7.63
N CYS A 69 16.78 -12.35 7.39
CA CYS A 69 15.76 -12.18 8.42
C CYS A 69 15.19 -13.53 8.86
N ARG A 70 15.34 -13.89 10.13
CA ARG A 70 15.03 -15.24 10.65
C ARG A 70 13.55 -15.66 10.49
N TYR A 71 12.64 -14.71 10.37
CA TYR A 71 11.20 -14.97 10.18
C TYR A 71 10.78 -15.02 8.69
N CYS A 72 11.68 -14.71 7.75
CA CYS A 72 11.31 -14.56 6.35
C CYS A 72 11.60 -15.84 5.55
N GLY A 73 10.57 -16.33 4.82
CA GLY A 73 10.70 -17.51 3.98
C GLY A 73 11.67 -17.35 2.80
N ILE A 74 11.86 -16.11 2.30
CA ILE A 74 12.79 -15.81 1.20
C ILE A 74 14.15 -15.28 1.69
N ARG A 75 14.49 -15.44 2.97
CA ARG A 75 15.79 -15.01 3.49
C ARG A 75 16.95 -15.65 2.73
N LYS A 76 18.09 -14.97 2.71
CA LYS A 76 19.30 -15.37 1.96
C LYS A 76 19.68 -16.83 2.17
N ASP A 77 19.74 -17.29 3.42
CA ASP A 77 20.23 -18.60 3.80
C ASP A 77 19.16 -19.71 3.72
N ASN A 78 17.95 -19.42 3.22
CA ASN A 78 16.99 -20.47 2.91
C ASN A 78 17.27 -21.05 1.53
N HIS A 79 18.01 -22.14 1.48
CA HIS A 79 18.40 -22.84 0.24
C HIS A 79 17.34 -23.80 -0.30
N VAL A 80 16.21 -23.99 0.41
CA VAL A 80 15.11 -24.85 -0.03
C VAL A 80 14.21 -24.16 -1.04
N VAL A 81 14.25 -22.81 -1.08
CA VAL A 81 13.38 -21.99 -1.94
C VAL A 81 13.98 -21.85 -3.34
N SER A 82 13.22 -22.21 -4.36
CA SER A 82 13.59 -21.90 -5.76
C SER A 82 13.59 -20.39 -5.97
N ARG A 83 14.72 -19.85 -6.43
CA ARG A 83 14.89 -18.41 -6.67
C ARG A 83 14.48 -18.04 -8.08
N TYR A 84 13.79 -16.89 -8.20
CA TYR A 84 13.37 -16.35 -9.49
C TYR A 84 13.49 -14.82 -9.53
N THR A 85 13.48 -14.30 -10.73
CA THR A 85 13.25 -12.88 -11.03
C THR A 85 12.41 -12.84 -12.29
N LEU A 86 11.28 -12.12 -12.26
CA LEU A 86 10.41 -11.95 -13.41
C LEU A 86 11.12 -11.15 -14.49
N THR A 87 10.81 -11.45 -15.73
CA THR A 87 11.24 -10.65 -16.88
C THR A 87 10.45 -9.33 -16.93
N LYS A 88 11.01 -8.33 -17.60
CA LYS A 88 10.31 -7.06 -17.84
C LYS A 88 8.96 -7.26 -18.52
N LYS A 89 8.89 -8.21 -19.47
CA LYS A 89 7.63 -8.55 -20.16
C LYS A 89 6.55 -9.05 -19.22
N GLU A 90 6.88 -9.92 -18.28
CA GLU A 90 5.94 -10.46 -17.31
C GLU A 90 5.45 -9.37 -16.36
N ILE A 91 6.33 -8.52 -15.86
CA ILE A 91 6.00 -7.39 -14.98
C ILE A 91 5.05 -6.42 -15.71
N LEU A 92 5.38 -6.05 -16.95
CA LEU A 92 4.55 -5.16 -17.76
C LEU A 92 3.19 -5.77 -18.08
N SER A 93 3.12 -7.05 -18.41
CA SER A 93 1.86 -7.74 -18.67
C SER A 93 0.95 -7.72 -17.46
N ALA A 94 1.48 -8.00 -16.26
CA ALA A 94 0.71 -7.95 -15.01
C ALA A 94 0.24 -6.52 -14.66
N ALA A 95 1.08 -5.51 -14.89
CA ALA A 95 0.73 -4.12 -14.65
C ALA A 95 -0.35 -3.61 -15.62
N LEU A 96 -0.27 -3.96 -16.88
CA LEU A 96 -1.29 -3.63 -17.89
C LEU A 96 -2.64 -4.31 -17.56
N PHE A 97 -2.60 -5.60 -17.18
CA PHE A 97 -3.80 -6.28 -16.70
C PHE A 97 -4.46 -5.55 -15.53
N ALA A 98 -3.68 -5.10 -14.55
CA ALA A 98 -4.21 -4.35 -13.43
C ALA A 98 -4.87 -3.03 -13.88
N ALA A 99 -4.23 -2.28 -14.78
CA ALA A 99 -4.77 -1.03 -15.31
C ALA A 99 -6.08 -1.26 -16.10
N GLU A 100 -6.11 -2.27 -16.98
CA GLU A 100 -7.27 -2.62 -17.80
C GLU A 100 -8.46 -3.12 -16.96
N ASN A 101 -8.19 -3.70 -15.78
CA ASN A 101 -9.23 -4.18 -14.87
C ASN A 101 -9.58 -3.19 -13.75
N GLY A 102 -9.21 -1.92 -13.90
CA GLY A 102 -9.63 -0.84 -13.01
C GLY A 102 -8.98 -0.85 -11.63
N TYR A 103 -7.79 -1.45 -11.49
CA TYR A 103 -7.00 -1.33 -10.26
C TYR A 103 -6.45 0.09 -10.15
N GLY A 104 -6.59 0.71 -8.98
CA GLY A 104 -6.06 2.07 -8.77
C GLY A 104 -4.54 2.10 -8.63
N SER A 105 -3.94 1.01 -8.19
CA SER A 105 -2.49 0.92 -7.94
C SER A 105 -1.98 -0.52 -7.91
N ILE A 106 -0.66 -0.66 -8.04
CA ILE A 106 0.06 -1.92 -7.82
C ILE A 106 1.21 -1.73 -6.82
N CYS A 107 1.58 -2.82 -6.18
CA CYS A 107 2.79 -2.94 -5.39
C CYS A 107 3.76 -3.86 -6.15
N LEU A 108 4.98 -3.39 -6.36
CA LEU A 108 6.10 -4.22 -6.84
C LEU A 108 6.90 -4.68 -5.64
N GLN A 109 6.89 -5.96 -5.35
CA GLN A 109 7.60 -6.54 -4.21
C GLN A 109 8.76 -7.42 -4.67
N ALA A 110 9.89 -7.35 -3.96
CA ALA A 110 11.00 -8.27 -4.14
C ALA A 110 11.69 -8.55 -2.79
N GLY A 111 12.62 -9.51 -2.77
CA GLY A 111 13.60 -9.59 -1.69
C GLY A 111 14.53 -8.37 -1.73
N GLU A 112 15.16 -8.05 -0.61
CA GLU A 112 16.12 -6.94 -0.51
C GLU A 112 17.31 -7.17 -1.42
N ARG A 113 17.50 -6.25 -2.38
CA ARG A 113 18.61 -6.25 -3.35
C ARG A 113 19.08 -4.83 -3.60
N ASN A 114 20.37 -4.62 -3.51
CA ASN A 114 21.01 -3.31 -3.73
C ASN A 114 21.97 -3.31 -4.93
N ASP A 115 21.97 -4.37 -5.75
CA ASP A 115 22.83 -4.42 -6.93
C ASP A 115 22.35 -3.41 -8.00
N PRO A 116 23.27 -2.59 -8.57
CA PRO A 116 22.92 -1.50 -9.49
C PRO A 116 22.15 -1.97 -10.74
N LYS A 117 22.38 -3.20 -11.19
CA LYS A 117 21.70 -3.76 -12.36
C LYS A 117 20.24 -3.99 -12.08
N PHE A 118 19.91 -4.52 -10.89
CA PHE A 118 18.53 -4.75 -10.51
C PHE A 118 17.80 -3.45 -10.23
N VAL A 119 18.46 -2.47 -9.59
CA VAL A 119 17.91 -1.13 -9.38
C VAL A 119 17.58 -0.46 -10.72
N SER A 120 18.51 -0.50 -11.70
CA SER A 120 18.27 0.03 -13.04
C SER A 120 17.12 -0.71 -13.75
N PHE A 121 17.07 -2.03 -13.66
CA PHE A 121 16.00 -2.86 -14.20
C PHE A 121 14.62 -2.47 -13.67
N ILE A 122 14.49 -2.31 -12.35
CA ILE A 122 13.23 -1.87 -11.73
C ILE A 122 12.87 -0.46 -12.15
N SER A 123 13.84 0.47 -12.17
CA SER A 123 13.61 1.84 -12.61
C SER A 123 13.10 1.90 -14.05
N ASP A 124 13.61 1.03 -14.93
CA ASP A 124 13.12 0.90 -16.30
C ASP A 124 11.70 0.33 -16.36
N CYS A 125 11.38 -0.66 -15.52
CA CYS A 125 10.03 -1.20 -15.41
C CYS A 125 9.04 -0.11 -14.96
N LEU A 126 9.38 0.66 -13.92
CA LEU A 126 8.54 1.73 -13.39
C LEU A 126 8.21 2.78 -14.46
N ARG A 127 9.24 3.28 -15.17
CA ARG A 127 9.05 4.25 -16.27
C ARG A 127 8.14 3.71 -17.37
N GLU A 128 8.32 2.45 -17.75
CA GLU A 128 7.54 1.87 -18.82
C GLU A 128 6.11 1.53 -18.43
N ILE A 129 5.88 1.07 -17.19
CA ILE A 129 4.53 0.90 -16.64
C ILE A 129 3.79 2.23 -16.65
N HIS A 130 4.38 3.28 -16.07
CA HIS A 130 3.78 4.61 -16.06
C HIS A 130 3.40 5.05 -17.47
N ARG A 131 4.35 5.03 -18.42
CA ARG A 131 4.13 5.45 -19.80
C ARG A 131 3.00 4.68 -20.51
N LYS A 132 2.86 3.37 -20.23
CA LYS A 132 1.88 2.50 -20.91
C LYS A 132 0.50 2.48 -20.24
N THR A 133 0.38 2.93 -19.01
CA THR A 133 -0.88 2.91 -18.26
C THR A 133 -1.58 4.27 -18.19
N VAL A 134 -0.95 5.33 -18.69
CA VAL A 134 -1.60 6.64 -18.87
C VAL A 134 -2.76 6.49 -19.84
N SER A 135 -3.96 6.90 -19.43
CA SER A 135 -5.20 6.84 -20.19
C SER A 135 -6.17 7.92 -19.72
N GLU A 136 -7.31 8.09 -20.39
CA GLU A 136 -8.36 9.01 -19.94
C GLU A 136 -8.88 8.67 -18.53
N SER A 137 -8.97 7.38 -18.19
CA SER A 137 -9.39 6.91 -16.85
C SER A 137 -8.28 6.95 -15.81
N LEU A 138 -7.02 6.99 -16.22
CA LEU A 138 -5.81 7.05 -15.40
C LEU A 138 -4.84 8.10 -15.95
N PRO A 139 -5.14 9.40 -15.83
CA PRO A 139 -4.36 10.47 -16.45
C PRO A 139 -2.90 10.52 -15.94
N ASP A 140 -2.68 10.10 -14.68
CA ASP A 140 -1.35 10.00 -14.07
C ASP A 140 -0.75 8.58 -14.17
N GLY A 141 -1.39 7.69 -14.95
CA GLY A 141 -1.02 6.28 -15.02
C GLY A 141 -1.34 5.49 -13.77
N LEU A 142 -1.03 4.22 -13.78
CA LEU A 142 -1.23 3.31 -12.66
C LEU A 142 -0.33 3.71 -11.47
N GLY A 143 -0.90 3.89 -10.28
CA GLY A 143 -0.14 4.15 -9.06
C GLY A 143 0.80 2.97 -8.74
N ILE A 144 2.08 3.23 -8.48
CA ILE A 144 3.06 2.18 -8.20
C ILE A 144 3.76 2.44 -6.88
N THR A 145 3.81 1.42 -6.02
CA THR A 145 4.63 1.44 -4.80
C THR A 145 5.68 0.33 -4.89
N PRO A 146 6.95 0.65 -5.04
CA PRO A 146 8.01 -0.35 -4.88
C PRO A 146 8.19 -0.67 -3.39
N VAL A 147 8.11 -1.95 -3.02
CA VAL A 147 8.36 -2.44 -1.67
C VAL A 147 9.54 -3.40 -1.73
N SER A 148 10.67 -2.98 -1.28
CA SER A 148 11.91 -3.68 -0.99
C SER A 148 13.15 -2.82 -1.19
N TYR A 149 12.96 -1.51 -1.26
CA TYR A 149 14.04 -0.56 -1.49
C TYR A 149 13.97 0.53 -0.44
N THR A 150 14.60 0.28 0.70
CA THR A 150 14.84 1.33 1.69
C THR A 150 15.77 2.43 1.15
N HIS A 151 16.32 2.25 -0.06
CA HIS A 151 17.34 3.13 -0.64
C HIS A 151 16.94 3.79 -1.96
N LEU A 152 15.76 3.48 -2.52
CA LEU A 152 15.25 4.20 -3.68
C LEU A 152 14.50 5.44 -3.21
N THR A 153 15.20 6.55 -3.09
CA THR A 153 14.58 7.86 -3.25
C THR A 153 14.22 7.99 -4.73
N LEU A 154 12.94 7.85 -5.05
CA LEU A 154 12.44 8.23 -6.37
C LEU A 154 12.62 9.74 -6.53
N PRO A 155 13.10 10.20 -7.69
CA PRO A 155 13.19 11.62 -7.99
C PRO A 155 11.81 12.26 -7.99
#